data_d591536a6901ec065c2e529b0f5ad3fc
#
_entry.id   d591536a6901ec065c2e529b0f5ad3fc
#
_cell.length_a   1.000
_cell.length_b   1.000
_cell.length_c   1.000
_cell.angle_alpha   90.00
_cell.angle_beta   90.00
_cell.angle_gamma   90.00
#
_symmetry.space_group_name_H-M   'P 1'
#
loop_
_entity.id
_entity.type
_entity.pdbx_description
1 polymer ?
#
loop_
_entity_poly.entity_id
_entity_poly.type
_entity_poly.pdbx_seq_one_letter_code
_entity_poly.pdbx_strand_id
1 'polypeptide(L)'
;MNMRMQNIINSRRYYLIAGLAVLAVSACKKYLPKERETVGADSQYTIDTYQPVLGRTTFYTDNFYQGSTTYPSDFKIVNPRRRNGDPAPELTDVFPVMVWKKAYDGNEKSVGEIEAKREKQYRPLFEIGPHSGAFTLWAEAKSAFVRSQPDSGYLFDVELSNSGGRRFYRNLKLMPMKERPYEPSNYNASTGQPTTNGVYASVLSNIKGANTNRYLSYNDIDVYIRKIVKAGVPATNTLTFRFLDTLYNPIDPAKFAETDWNNLVHGFEKAMTATGVTYKMAYPVPAVEIPTRYTTSD
;
A
#
# COMPACT_ATOMS: atom_id res chain seq x y z
N MET A 1 -16.16 -4.42 89.58
CA MET A 1 -16.91 -5.10 88.45
C MET A 1 -16.85 -4.31 87.11
N ASN A 2 -16.22 -3.15 87.06
CA ASN A 2 -16.22 -2.31 85.84
C ASN A 2 -15.01 -2.47 84.92
N MET A 3 -13.92 -3.05 85.33
CA MET A 3 -12.75 -3.18 84.41
C MET A 3 -12.84 -4.35 83.40
N ARG A 4 -13.49 -5.44 83.77
CA ARG A 4 -13.67 -6.57 82.85
C ARG A 4 -14.64 -6.29 81.69
N MET A 5 -15.65 -5.46 81.86
CA MET A 5 -16.61 -5.11 80.88
C MET A 5 -16.02 -4.17 79.75
N GLN A 6 -15.16 -3.22 80.17
CA GLN A 6 -14.49 -2.32 79.24
C GLN A 6 -13.51 -3.02 78.34
N ASN A 7 -12.80 -4.03 78.83
CA ASN A 7 -11.88 -4.83 77.98
C ASN A 7 -12.64 -5.71 76.94
N ILE A 8 -13.80 -6.21 77.25
CA ILE A 8 -14.64 -7.02 76.33
C ILE A 8 -15.23 -6.11 75.23
N ILE A 9 -15.64 -4.90 75.56
CA ILE A 9 -16.18 -3.94 74.57
C ILE A 9 -15.07 -3.44 73.64
N ASN A 10 -13.90 -3.19 74.12
CA ASN A 10 -12.76 -2.75 73.33
C ASN A 10 -12.26 -3.89 72.38
N SER A 11 -12.18 -5.13 72.85
CA SER A 11 -11.79 -6.26 71.99
C SER A 11 -12.78 -6.50 70.87
N ARG A 12 -14.07 -6.43 71.12
CA ARG A 12 -15.10 -6.56 70.06
C ARG A 12 -15.02 -5.45 69.02
N ARG A 13 -14.66 -4.21 69.39
CA ARG A 13 -14.43 -3.10 68.46
C ARG A 13 -13.21 -3.36 67.57
N TYR A 14 -12.13 -3.89 68.10
CA TYR A 14 -10.93 -4.22 67.30
C TYR A 14 -11.23 -5.36 66.30
N TYR A 15 -12.00 -6.38 66.66
CA TYR A 15 -12.41 -7.43 65.73
C TYR A 15 -13.36 -6.95 64.66
N LEU A 16 -14.26 -6.01 64.95
CA LEU A 16 -15.12 -5.38 63.95
C LEU A 16 -14.33 -4.50 62.98
N ILE A 17 -13.38 -3.71 63.45
CA ILE A 17 -12.53 -2.87 62.62
C ILE A 17 -11.58 -3.75 61.76
N ALA A 18 -11.01 -4.81 62.31
CA ALA A 18 -10.21 -5.77 61.57
C ALA A 18 -11.02 -6.49 60.51
N GLY A 19 -12.24 -6.89 60.81
CA GLY A 19 -13.15 -7.52 59.84
C GLY A 19 -13.54 -6.55 58.69
N LEU A 20 -13.83 -5.28 59.00
CA LEU A 20 -14.09 -4.25 57.97
C LEU A 20 -12.88 -3.97 57.09
N ALA A 21 -11.68 -3.95 57.66
CA ALA A 21 -10.42 -3.75 56.92
C ALA A 21 -10.15 -4.92 55.94
N VAL A 22 -10.40 -6.16 56.34
CA VAL A 22 -10.25 -7.35 55.47
C VAL A 22 -11.27 -7.34 54.32
N LEU A 23 -12.50 -6.90 54.60
CA LEU A 23 -13.56 -6.76 53.56
C LEU A 23 -13.22 -5.66 52.56
N ALA A 24 -12.63 -4.55 53.01
CA ALA A 24 -12.21 -3.43 52.16
C ALA A 24 -11.06 -3.81 51.20
N VAL A 25 -10.12 -4.66 51.64
CA VAL A 25 -8.99 -5.13 50.80
C VAL A 25 -9.46 -6.16 49.77
N SER A 26 -10.52 -6.95 50.05
CA SER A 26 -11.08 -7.94 49.13
C SER A 26 -11.92 -7.31 48.00
N ALA A 27 -12.52 -6.14 48.26
CA ALA A 27 -13.41 -5.51 47.27
C ALA A 27 -12.66 -4.90 46.09
N CYS A 28 -11.39 -4.47 46.28
CA CYS A 28 -10.61 -3.84 45.21
C CYS A 28 -10.11 -4.82 44.12
N LYS A 29 -10.01 -6.12 44.40
CA LYS A 29 -9.53 -7.10 43.42
C LYS A 29 -10.56 -7.58 42.42
N LYS A 30 -11.85 -7.41 42.69
CA LYS A 30 -12.95 -7.97 41.89
C LYS A 30 -13.28 -7.16 40.64
N TYR A 31 -12.80 -5.92 40.54
CA TYR A 31 -13.13 -4.99 39.42
C TYR A 31 -11.91 -4.56 38.61
N LEU A 32 -10.73 -5.06 38.89
CA LEU A 32 -9.59 -4.84 38.01
C LEU A 32 -9.70 -5.82 36.82
N PRO A 33 -9.69 -5.34 35.57
CA PRO A 33 -9.58 -6.21 34.41
C PRO A 33 -8.37 -7.14 34.63
N LYS A 34 -8.55 -8.45 34.36
CA LYS A 34 -7.50 -9.44 34.58
C LYS A 34 -6.27 -9.19 33.69
N GLU A 35 -6.48 -8.54 32.57
CA GLU A 35 -5.43 -8.14 31.64
C GLU A 35 -5.65 -6.67 31.25
N ARG A 36 -4.70 -5.84 31.55
CA ARG A 36 -4.69 -4.44 31.08
C ARG A 36 -3.91 -4.42 29.77
N GLU A 37 -4.52 -3.88 28.73
CA GLU A 37 -3.79 -3.53 27.54
C GLU A 37 -2.74 -2.48 27.86
N THR A 38 -1.65 -2.49 27.11
CA THR A 38 -0.54 -1.56 27.24
C THR A 38 -0.23 -0.90 25.93
N VAL A 39 0.14 0.39 25.95
CA VAL A 39 0.76 1.07 24.81
C VAL A 39 2.26 1.09 25.06
N GLY A 40 3.00 0.28 24.33
CA GLY A 40 4.43 0.10 24.47
C GLY A 40 5.22 1.37 24.20
N ALA A 41 6.17 1.69 25.08
CA ALA A 41 7.07 2.81 24.88
C ALA A 41 8.06 2.58 23.72
N ASP A 42 8.26 1.35 23.32
CA ASP A 42 9.12 0.86 22.24
C ASP A 42 8.42 0.74 20.89
N SER A 43 7.10 0.94 20.85
CA SER A 43 6.36 0.91 19.58
C SER A 43 6.70 2.12 18.71
N GLN A 44 6.87 1.90 17.39
CA GLN A 44 7.28 2.97 16.49
C GLN A 44 6.94 2.64 15.01
N TYR A 45 6.85 3.69 14.19
CA TYR A 45 6.91 3.53 12.75
C TYR A 45 8.36 3.28 12.33
N THR A 46 8.58 2.30 11.46
CA THR A 46 9.92 1.89 10.99
C THR A 46 10.54 2.90 10.03
N ILE A 47 9.69 3.69 9.36
CA ILE A 47 10.07 4.81 8.51
C ILE A 47 9.26 6.05 8.88
N ASP A 48 9.85 7.22 8.70
CA ASP A 48 9.20 8.50 8.96
C ASP A 48 8.78 9.26 7.69
N THR A 49 9.20 8.77 6.52
CA THR A 49 9.01 9.44 5.23
C THR A 49 8.45 8.47 4.20
N TYR A 50 7.29 8.79 3.66
CA TYR A 50 6.53 8.00 2.69
C TYR A 50 6.52 8.72 1.35
N GLN A 51 6.99 8.06 0.30
CA GLN A 51 7.16 8.63 -1.05
C GLN A 51 6.37 7.83 -2.11
N PRO A 52 5.03 7.78 -2.01
CA PRO A 52 4.23 7.08 -3.00
C PRO A 52 4.23 7.82 -4.33
N VAL A 53 4.11 7.08 -5.43
CA VAL A 53 3.87 7.66 -6.76
C VAL A 53 2.38 7.87 -6.95
N LEU A 54 1.96 9.09 -7.25
CA LEU A 54 0.57 9.43 -7.52
C LEU A 54 0.03 8.67 -8.73
N GLY A 55 -1.28 8.49 -8.78
CA GLY A 55 -1.94 7.81 -9.88
C GLY A 55 -1.96 6.30 -9.82
N ARG A 56 -1.45 5.72 -8.74
CA ARG A 56 -1.57 4.28 -8.42
C ARG A 56 -1.81 4.08 -6.94
N THR A 57 -2.54 3.01 -6.59
CA THR A 57 -2.71 2.65 -5.19
C THR A 57 -1.39 2.13 -4.64
N THR A 58 -0.98 2.68 -3.50
CA THR A 58 0.23 2.27 -2.79
C THR A 58 -0.13 1.88 -1.38
N PHE A 59 0.30 0.69 -0.96
CA PHE A 59 0.15 0.19 0.40
C PHE A 59 1.51 0.23 1.09
N TYR A 60 1.52 0.70 2.34
CA TYR A 60 2.65 0.62 3.24
C TYR A 60 2.25 -0.31 4.38
N THR A 61 2.42 -1.60 4.15
CA THR A 61 2.28 -2.66 5.15
C THR A 61 3.58 -2.79 5.94
N ASP A 62 3.55 -3.45 7.08
CA ASP A 62 4.73 -3.74 7.91
C ASP A 62 5.57 -2.52 8.30
N ASN A 63 4.98 -1.33 8.22
CA ASN A 63 5.61 -0.06 8.53
C ASN A 63 5.52 0.32 10.01
N PHE A 64 4.83 -0.49 10.83
CA PHE A 64 4.67 -0.26 12.26
C PHE A 64 5.25 -1.42 13.07
N TYR A 65 6.20 -1.11 13.94
CA TYR A 65 6.72 -2.03 14.94
C TYR A 65 5.90 -1.91 16.22
N GLN A 66 5.23 -2.98 16.59
CA GLN A 66 4.33 -3.04 17.74
C GLN A 66 5.05 -2.88 19.10
N GLY A 67 6.27 -3.43 19.22
CA GLY A 67 6.98 -3.50 20.50
C GLY A 67 6.16 -4.23 21.56
N SER A 68 6.10 -3.65 22.75
CA SER A 68 5.33 -4.16 23.89
C SER A 68 3.86 -3.70 23.91
N THR A 69 3.34 -3.12 22.84
CA THR A 69 1.92 -2.75 22.69
C THR A 69 1.06 -4.00 22.56
N THR A 70 -0.05 -4.07 23.30
CA THR A 70 -1.02 -5.15 23.20
C THR A 70 -2.18 -4.80 22.29
N TYR A 71 -2.74 -5.79 21.60
CA TYR A 71 -3.95 -5.64 20.80
C TYR A 71 -5.21 -6.02 21.60
N PRO A 72 -6.39 -5.49 21.21
CA PRO A 72 -6.64 -4.65 20.03
C PRO A 72 -6.16 -3.20 20.22
N SER A 73 -5.71 -2.60 19.13
CA SER A 73 -5.28 -1.19 19.10
C SER A 73 -5.93 -0.50 17.91
N ASP A 74 -6.26 0.78 18.08
CA ASP A 74 -6.83 1.63 17.06
C ASP A 74 -5.82 2.68 16.62
N PHE A 75 -5.73 2.90 15.30
CA PHE A 75 -4.87 3.87 14.67
C PHE A 75 -5.69 4.92 13.94
N LYS A 76 -5.27 6.17 14.04
CA LYS A 76 -5.91 7.29 13.36
C LYS A 76 -4.88 8.31 12.90
N ILE A 77 -4.98 8.75 11.62
CA ILE A 77 -4.27 9.94 11.16
C ILE A 77 -4.91 11.16 11.81
N VAL A 78 -4.07 11.98 12.42
CA VAL A 78 -4.48 13.25 13.03
C VAL A 78 -3.58 14.37 12.53
N ASN A 79 -4.11 15.60 12.52
CA ASN A 79 -3.36 16.82 12.19
C ASN A 79 -2.64 16.74 10.81
N PRO A 80 -3.28 16.26 9.73
CA PRO A 80 -2.69 16.32 8.40
C PRO A 80 -2.57 17.77 7.96
N ARG A 81 -1.38 18.16 7.53
CA ARG A 81 -1.04 19.55 7.22
C ARG A 81 0.01 19.63 6.13
N ARG A 82 0.02 20.70 5.41
CA ARG A 82 1.11 21.06 4.51
C ARG A 82 2.36 21.39 5.33
N ARG A 83 3.52 21.36 4.71
CA ARG A 83 4.78 21.58 5.43
C ARG A 83 4.92 23.00 6.02
N ASN A 84 4.22 23.96 5.48
CA ASN A 84 4.13 25.33 6.03
C ASN A 84 3.16 25.45 7.22
N GLY A 85 2.49 24.38 7.61
CA GLY A 85 1.53 24.33 8.71
C GLY A 85 0.07 24.50 8.30
N ASP A 86 -0.23 24.86 7.05
CA ASP A 86 -1.60 25.02 6.57
C ASP A 86 -2.35 23.67 6.57
N PRO A 87 -3.67 23.67 6.77
CA PRO A 87 -4.50 22.47 6.60
C PRO A 87 -4.32 21.84 5.22
N ALA A 88 -4.47 20.52 5.14
CA ALA A 88 -4.37 19.75 3.90
C ALA A 88 -5.71 19.05 3.59
N PRO A 89 -6.77 19.81 3.18
CA PRO A 89 -8.09 19.23 2.91
C PRO A 89 -8.04 18.18 1.81
N GLU A 90 -7.14 18.33 0.84
CA GLU A 90 -6.93 17.37 -0.24
C GLU A 90 -6.55 15.95 0.22
N LEU A 91 -6.10 15.79 1.47
CA LEU A 91 -5.83 14.48 2.07
C LEU A 91 -6.99 13.96 2.93
N THR A 92 -7.84 14.85 3.45
CA THR A 92 -8.91 14.53 4.40
C THR A 92 -10.28 14.47 3.78
N ASP A 93 -10.49 15.20 2.68
CA ASP A 93 -11.74 15.17 1.93
C ASP A 93 -11.94 13.80 1.28
N VAL A 94 -13.21 13.40 1.14
CA VAL A 94 -13.56 12.09 0.58
C VAL A 94 -13.71 12.19 -0.93
N PHE A 95 -13.09 11.23 -1.61
CA PHE A 95 -13.11 11.09 -3.06
C PHE A 95 -13.63 9.71 -3.45
N PRO A 96 -14.22 9.56 -4.64
CA PRO A 96 -14.59 8.25 -5.16
C PRO A 96 -13.33 7.44 -5.50
N VAL A 97 -13.09 6.36 -4.77
CA VAL A 97 -11.97 5.43 -4.99
C VAL A 97 -12.49 4.04 -5.33
N MET A 98 -11.72 3.27 -6.09
CA MET A 98 -12.06 1.89 -6.43
C MET A 98 -11.44 0.94 -5.43
N VAL A 99 -12.29 0.21 -4.69
CA VAL A 99 -11.86 -0.77 -3.68
C VAL A 99 -12.22 -2.18 -4.12
N TRP A 100 -11.46 -3.16 -3.63
CA TRP A 100 -11.79 -4.57 -3.81
C TRP A 100 -12.87 -5.00 -2.80
N LYS A 101 -14.00 -5.51 -3.28
CA LYS A 101 -15.03 -6.16 -2.46
C LYS A 101 -14.87 -7.68 -2.41
N LYS A 102 -14.10 -8.26 -3.33
CA LYS A 102 -13.70 -9.66 -3.36
C LYS A 102 -12.23 -9.73 -3.75
N ALA A 103 -11.53 -10.74 -3.24
CA ALA A 103 -10.13 -10.96 -3.59
C ALA A 103 -9.98 -11.21 -5.09
N TYR A 104 -8.93 -10.66 -5.66
CA TYR A 104 -8.41 -11.01 -6.97
C TYR A 104 -7.44 -12.17 -6.79
N ASP A 105 -7.62 -13.25 -7.54
CA ASP A 105 -6.82 -14.47 -7.42
C ASP A 105 -6.10 -14.87 -8.73
N GLY A 106 -6.28 -14.08 -9.79
CA GLY A 106 -5.64 -14.31 -11.09
C GLY A 106 -6.32 -15.36 -11.97
N ASN A 107 -7.45 -15.91 -11.52
CA ASN A 107 -8.22 -16.87 -12.29
C ASN A 107 -9.31 -16.24 -13.16
N GLU A 108 -9.46 -14.92 -13.09
CA GLU A 108 -10.42 -14.15 -13.86
C GLU A 108 -10.14 -14.30 -15.36
N LYS A 109 -11.19 -14.51 -16.13
CA LYS A 109 -11.10 -14.77 -17.58
C LYS A 109 -11.40 -13.55 -18.44
N SER A 110 -11.78 -12.43 -17.81
CA SER A 110 -12.10 -11.18 -18.50
C SER A 110 -11.88 -9.95 -17.63
N VAL A 111 -11.74 -8.79 -18.28
CA VAL A 111 -11.75 -7.49 -17.59
C VAL A 111 -13.04 -7.32 -16.79
N GLY A 112 -14.20 -7.76 -17.33
CA GLY A 112 -15.48 -7.67 -16.66
C GLY A 112 -15.54 -8.43 -15.33
N GLU A 113 -14.91 -9.61 -15.24
CA GLU A 113 -14.82 -10.38 -14.00
C GLU A 113 -13.96 -9.68 -12.95
N ILE A 114 -12.89 -9.01 -13.38
CA ILE A 114 -12.06 -8.19 -12.48
C ILE A 114 -12.86 -6.99 -11.98
N GLU A 115 -13.50 -6.24 -12.87
CA GLU A 115 -14.30 -5.07 -12.51
C GLU A 115 -15.50 -5.43 -11.61
N ALA A 116 -16.10 -6.62 -11.79
CA ALA A 116 -17.15 -7.11 -10.92
C ALA A 116 -16.70 -7.37 -9.46
N LYS A 117 -15.40 -7.51 -9.22
CA LYS A 117 -14.81 -7.67 -7.88
C LYS A 117 -14.47 -6.32 -7.23
N ARG A 118 -14.63 -5.22 -7.92
CA ARG A 118 -14.38 -3.85 -7.43
C ARG A 118 -15.69 -3.11 -7.20
N GLU A 119 -15.63 -2.11 -6.34
CA GLU A 119 -16.72 -1.14 -6.15
C GLU A 119 -16.17 0.25 -5.87
N LYS A 120 -16.98 1.25 -6.18
CA LYS A 120 -16.67 2.62 -5.86
C LYS A 120 -17.10 2.93 -4.42
N GLN A 121 -16.17 3.43 -3.61
CA GLN A 121 -16.42 3.94 -2.28
C GLN A 121 -15.91 5.37 -2.16
N TYR A 122 -16.48 6.15 -1.23
CA TYR A 122 -15.99 7.49 -0.93
C TYR A 122 -15.06 7.42 0.29
N ARG A 123 -13.77 7.72 0.10
CA ARG A 123 -12.74 7.62 1.12
C ARG A 123 -11.75 8.79 1.02
N PRO A 124 -11.04 9.14 2.11
CA PRO A 124 -9.87 10.00 2.02
C PRO A 124 -8.82 9.39 1.07
N LEU A 125 -8.11 10.25 0.32
CA LEU A 125 -7.06 9.78 -0.60
C LEU A 125 -5.89 9.14 0.11
N PHE A 126 -5.61 9.57 1.34
CA PHE A 126 -4.60 9.00 2.22
C PHE A 126 -5.25 8.55 3.52
N GLU A 127 -5.22 7.27 3.80
CA GLU A 127 -5.84 6.68 4.98
C GLU A 127 -4.93 5.70 5.70
N ILE A 128 -5.33 5.35 6.91
CA ILE A 128 -4.65 4.37 7.76
C ILE A 128 -5.59 3.20 8.05
N GLY A 129 -5.05 1.99 8.02
CA GLY A 129 -5.75 0.81 8.50
C GLY A 129 -6.02 0.92 10.00
N PRO A 130 -7.31 0.97 10.43
CA PRO A 130 -7.66 1.34 11.80
C PRO A 130 -7.09 0.40 12.86
N HIS A 131 -6.80 -0.86 12.50
CA HIS A 131 -6.27 -1.86 13.44
C HIS A 131 -4.86 -2.34 13.09
N SER A 132 -4.30 -1.90 11.96
CA SER A 132 -2.97 -2.33 11.52
C SER A 132 -1.91 -1.24 11.54
N GLY A 133 -2.32 0.04 11.48
CA GLY A 133 -1.41 1.16 11.33
C GLY A 133 -0.79 1.27 9.93
N ALA A 134 -1.16 0.41 9.00
CA ALA A 134 -0.72 0.45 7.60
C ALA A 134 -1.31 1.65 6.87
N PHE A 135 -0.54 2.28 5.97
CA PHE A 135 -1.05 3.39 5.18
C PHE A 135 -1.45 2.97 3.78
N THR A 136 -2.47 3.62 3.26
CA THR A 136 -2.93 3.48 1.87
C THR A 136 -3.01 4.86 1.22
N LEU A 137 -2.36 5.01 0.06
CA LEU A 137 -2.64 6.10 -0.86
C LEU A 137 -3.36 5.55 -2.08
N TRP A 138 -4.54 6.09 -2.38
CA TRP A 138 -5.37 5.61 -3.47
C TRP A 138 -4.91 6.13 -4.84
N ALA A 139 -5.18 5.37 -5.90
CA ALA A 139 -4.81 5.70 -7.29
C ALA A 139 -5.45 6.99 -7.81
N GLU A 140 -6.52 7.41 -7.19
CA GLU A 140 -7.25 8.65 -7.50
C GLU A 140 -6.50 9.90 -7.05
N ALA A 141 -5.50 9.77 -6.15
CA ALA A 141 -4.59 10.86 -5.82
C ALA A 141 -3.76 11.26 -7.05
N LYS A 142 -3.99 12.48 -7.56
CA LYS A 142 -3.34 13.03 -8.75
C LYS A 142 -2.60 14.32 -8.43
N SER A 143 -1.52 14.59 -9.15
CA SER A 143 -0.73 15.83 -8.98
C SER A 143 -1.48 17.09 -9.41
N ALA A 144 -2.64 16.97 -10.04
CA ALA A 144 -3.52 18.10 -10.33
C ALA A 144 -4.08 18.77 -9.07
N PHE A 145 -4.17 18.03 -7.95
CA PHE A 145 -4.72 18.56 -6.69
C PHE A 145 -3.97 18.10 -5.44
N VAL A 146 -3.18 17.02 -5.51
CA VAL A 146 -2.27 16.58 -4.43
C VAL A 146 -0.88 17.12 -4.73
N ARG A 147 -0.24 17.75 -3.76
CA ARG A 147 1.14 18.25 -3.89
C ARG A 147 2.11 17.11 -4.08
N SER A 148 3.01 17.24 -5.04
CA SER A 148 4.01 16.23 -5.36
C SER A 148 5.39 16.84 -5.48
N GLN A 149 6.43 16.03 -5.34
CA GLN A 149 7.81 16.49 -5.53
C GLN A 149 7.98 17.22 -6.88
N PRO A 150 8.77 18.31 -6.93
CA PRO A 150 9.69 18.82 -5.91
C PRO A 150 9.07 19.69 -4.79
N ASP A 151 7.74 19.75 -4.64
CA ASP A 151 7.09 20.43 -3.53
C ASP A 151 7.46 19.75 -2.19
N SER A 152 7.33 20.50 -1.11
CA SER A 152 7.70 20.05 0.24
C SER A 152 6.80 18.96 0.83
N GLY A 153 5.64 18.65 0.20
CA GLY A 153 4.70 17.62 0.63
C GLY A 153 3.93 17.97 1.91
N TYR A 154 3.69 16.94 2.72
CA TYR A 154 2.81 17.03 3.89
C TYR A 154 3.47 16.47 5.14
N LEU A 155 2.97 16.93 6.28
CA LEU A 155 3.20 16.36 7.60
C LEU A 155 1.89 15.81 8.14
N PHE A 156 1.96 14.74 8.90
CA PHE A 156 0.83 14.19 9.62
C PHE A 156 1.31 13.53 10.92
N ASP A 157 0.39 13.34 11.83
CA ASP A 157 0.63 12.64 13.06
C ASP A 157 -0.27 11.40 13.11
N VAL A 158 0.12 10.38 13.86
CA VAL A 158 -0.72 9.20 14.09
C VAL A 158 -0.99 9.06 15.56
N GLU A 159 -2.26 8.91 15.92
CA GLU A 159 -2.70 8.48 17.24
C GLU A 159 -2.87 6.96 17.22
N LEU A 160 -2.19 6.28 18.16
CA LEU A 160 -2.44 4.90 18.53
C LEU A 160 -3.14 4.91 19.88
N SER A 161 -4.23 4.15 20.02
CA SER A 161 -4.98 4.04 21.25
C SER A 161 -5.46 2.63 21.51
N ASN A 162 -5.51 2.25 22.78
CA ASN A 162 -6.18 1.06 23.29
C ASN A 162 -6.71 1.32 24.71
N SER A 163 -7.24 0.33 25.40
CA SER A 163 -7.75 0.49 26.77
C SER A 163 -6.65 0.88 27.78
N GLY A 164 -5.38 0.66 27.44
CA GLY A 164 -4.21 1.01 28.29
C GLY A 164 -3.76 2.46 28.12
N GLY A 165 -4.16 3.16 27.06
CA GLY A 165 -3.79 4.55 26.85
C GLY A 165 -3.70 4.99 25.41
N ARG A 166 -2.96 6.09 25.18
CA ARG A 166 -2.73 6.69 23.86
C ARG A 166 -1.27 7.05 23.68
N ARG A 167 -0.83 6.96 22.42
CA ARG A 167 0.49 7.41 21.97
C ARG A 167 0.37 8.15 20.66
N PHE A 168 1.20 9.19 20.48
CA PHE A 168 1.25 9.97 19.25
C PHE A 168 2.62 9.81 18.59
N TYR A 169 2.60 9.45 17.32
CA TYR A 169 3.76 9.48 16.42
C TYR A 169 3.67 10.75 15.59
N ARG A 170 4.59 11.68 15.80
CA ARG A 170 4.47 13.05 15.30
C ARG A 170 5.39 13.31 14.11
N ASN A 171 4.93 14.21 13.21
CA ASN A 171 5.72 14.73 12.11
C ASN A 171 6.17 13.66 11.11
N LEU A 172 5.37 12.61 10.92
CA LEU A 172 5.55 11.72 9.79
C LEU A 172 5.36 12.51 8.49
N LYS A 173 6.12 12.15 7.45
CA LYS A 173 6.17 12.90 6.20
C LYS A 173 5.52 12.10 5.08
N LEU A 174 4.59 12.73 4.37
CA LEU A 174 4.08 12.22 3.11
C LEU A 174 4.61 13.11 1.99
N MET A 175 5.46 12.58 1.12
CA MET A 175 6.15 13.29 0.04
C MET A 175 5.85 12.63 -1.31
N PRO A 176 4.63 12.80 -1.85
CA PRO A 176 4.22 12.10 -3.05
C PRO A 176 5.09 12.46 -4.25
N MET A 177 5.40 11.47 -5.07
CA MET A 177 6.07 11.64 -6.34
C MET A 177 5.02 11.83 -7.44
N LYS A 178 5.33 12.65 -8.44
CA LYS A 178 4.42 12.89 -9.57
C LYS A 178 4.13 11.59 -10.32
N GLU A 179 2.95 11.51 -10.93
CA GLU A 179 2.55 10.38 -11.78
C GLU A 179 3.55 10.13 -12.89
N ARG A 180 3.84 8.86 -13.09
CA ARG A 180 4.68 8.36 -14.17
C ARG A 180 3.91 7.38 -15.03
N PRO A 181 4.12 7.37 -16.36
CA PRO A 181 3.41 6.45 -17.24
C PRO A 181 3.81 4.98 -17.04
N TYR A 182 4.99 4.72 -16.46
CA TYR A 182 5.54 3.38 -16.21
C TYR A 182 6.62 3.43 -15.12
N GLU A 183 6.99 2.26 -14.61
CA GLU A 183 8.04 2.07 -13.60
C GLU A 183 8.87 0.83 -13.98
N PRO A 184 10.21 0.87 -13.86
CA PRO A 184 11.04 2.03 -13.50
C PRO A 184 11.04 3.09 -14.61
N SER A 185 11.15 4.37 -14.21
CA SER A 185 11.18 5.48 -15.16
C SER A 185 12.59 5.72 -15.71
N ASN A 186 12.69 6.08 -17.00
CA ASN A 186 13.95 6.55 -17.60
C ASN A 186 14.34 7.96 -17.15
N TYR A 187 13.54 8.60 -16.31
CA TYR A 187 13.77 9.95 -15.81
C TYR A 187 13.68 9.99 -14.29
N ASN A 188 14.55 10.77 -13.68
CA ASN A 188 14.49 11.06 -12.25
C ASN A 188 13.20 11.82 -11.94
N ALA A 189 12.43 11.32 -10.98
CA ALA A 189 11.11 11.87 -10.66
C ALA A 189 11.13 13.28 -10.06
N SER A 190 12.23 13.67 -9.41
CA SER A 190 12.37 14.98 -8.77
C SER A 190 12.98 16.01 -9.70
N THR A 191 13.98 15.62 -10.50
CA THR A 191 14.75 16.55 -11.35
C THR A 191 14.30 16.55 -12.81
N GLY A 192 13.61 15.51 -13.27
CA GLY A 192 13.24 15.31 -14.67
C GLY A 192 14.42 14.94 -15.57
N GLN A 193 15.63 14.77 -15.03
CA GLN A 193 16.81 14.41 -15.80
C GLN A 193 16.79 12.92 -16.17
N PRO A 194 17.36 12.54 -17.31
CA PRO A 194 17.56 11.12 -17.66
C PRO A 194 18.31 10.37 -16.57
N THR A 195 17.93 9.11 -16.36
CA THR A 195 18.59 8.19 -15.44
C THR A 195 19.02 6.93 -16.15
N THR A 196 20.09 6.30 -15.68
CA THR A 196 20.56 5.00 -16.17
C THR A 196 19.71 3.81 -15.68
N ASN A 197 18.81 4.04 -14.70
CA ASN A 197 17.95 3.02 -14.10
C ASN A 197 16.62 2.87 -14.87
N GLY A 198 16.66 2.87 -16.18
CA GLY A 198 15.48 2.73 -17.02
C GLY A 198 15.01 1.27 -17.17
N VAL A 199 13.98 1.09 -18.00
CA VAL A 199 13.50 -0.25 -18.36
C VAL A 199 14.48 -0.93 -19.30
N TYR A 200 14.86 -2.14 -18.97
CA TYR A 200 15.75 -2.98 -19.79
C TYR A 200 15.31 -4.44 -19.70
N ALA A 201 15.73 -5.27 -20.67
CA ALA A 201 15.50 -6.70 -20.64
C ALA A 201 16.49 -7.35 -19.65
N SER A 202 15.99 -7.80 -18.49
CA SER A 202 16.84 -8.39 -17.44
C SER A 202 17.19 -9.86 -17.73
N VAL A 203 16.28 -10.58 -18.39
CA VAL A 203 16.44 -11.99 -18.75
C VAL A 203 16.07 -12.20 -20.22
N LEU A 204 16.97 -12.79 -20.96
CA LEU A 204 16.78 -13.21 -22.36
C LEU A 204 17.28 -14.64 -22.51
N SER A 205 16.43 -15.51 -23.03
CA SER A 205 16.81 -16.89 -23.34
C SER A 205 16.28 -17.32 -24.70
N ASN A 206 17.10 -18.10 -25.40
CA ASN A 206 16.74 -18.74 -26.68
C ASN A 206 16.34 -17.80 -27.82
N ILE A 207 16.66 -16.51 -27.75
CA ILE A 207 16.42 -15.57 -28.84
C ILE A 207 17.67 -15.47 -29.69
N LYS A 208 17.55 -15.81 -30.98
CA LYS A 208 18.64 -15.72 -31.96
C LYS A 208 18.36 -14.66 -33.03
N GLY A 209 19.39 -13.96 -33.44
CA GLY A 209 19.33 -13.12 -34.61
C GLY A 209 19.20 -13.98 -35.88
N ALA A 210 18.16 -13.73 -36.68
CA ALA A 210 17.85 -14.55 -37.89
C ALA A 210 19.01 -14.59 -38.89
N ASN A 211 19.72 -13.47 -39.07
CA ASN A 211 20.81 -13.35 -40.02
C ASN A 211 22.18 -13.71 -39.43
N THR A 212 22.36 -13.49 -38.14
CA THR A 212 23.66 -13.66 -37.46
C THR A 212 23.79 -15.04 -36.84
N ASN A 213 22.69 -15.74 -36.60
CA ASN A 213 22.59 -16.99 -35.85
C ASN A 213 23.23 -16.90 -34.45
N ARG A 214 23.40 -15.68 -33.93
CA ARG A 214 23.95 -15.38 -32.60
C ARG A 214 22.81 -15.24 -31.60
N TYR A 215 22.97 -15.78 -30.39
CA TYR A 215 22.07 -15.51 -29.30
C TYR A 215 22.16 -14.05 -28.86
N LEU A 216 21.03 -13.44 -28.64
CA LEU A 216 20.95 -12.08 -28.10
C LEU A 216 21.14 -12.10 -26.59
N SER A 217 21.78 -11.07 -26.09
CA SER A 217 21.93 -10.74 -24.68
C SER A 217 21.07 -9.54 -24.31
N TYR A 218 20.96 -9.24 -23.02
CA TYR A 218 20.23 -8.06 -22.56
C TYR A 218 20.78 -6.74 -23.13
N ASN A 219 22.07 -6.69 -23.48
CA ASN A 219 22.70 -5.52 -24.09
C ASN A 219 22.34 -5.35 -25.57
N ASP A 220 21.75 -6.35 -26.20
CA ASP A 220 21.36 -6.31 -27.62
C ASP A 220 19.90 -5.85 -27.78
N ILE A 221 19.19 -5.55 -26.69
CA ILE A 221 17.75 -5.21 -26.72
C ILE A 221 17.50 -3.93 -25.91
N ASP A 222 16.90 -2.95 -26.57
CA ASP A 222 16.34 -1.77 -25.94
C ASP A 222 14.83 -1.94 -25.70
N VAL A 223 14.35 -1.55 -24.51
CA VAL A 223 12.93 -1.58 -24.16
C VAL A 223 12.39 -0.17 -24.07
N TYR A 224 11.39 0.15 -24.89
CA TYR A 224 10.70 1.43 -24.87
C TYR A 224 9.26 1.27 -24.39
N ILE A 225 8.84 2.07 -23.42
CA ILE A 225 7.44 2.13 -22.98
C ILE A 225 6.87 3.49 -23.35
N ARG A 226 5.74 3.48 -24.04
CA ARG A 226 5.06 4.68 -24.49
C ARG A 226 3.59 4.66 -24.12
N LYS A 227 3.14 5.64 -23.35
CA LYS A 227 1.72 5.89 -23.15
C LYS A 227 1.16 6.61 -24.39
N ILE A 228 0.17 6.01 -25.04
CA ILE A 228 -0.50 6.59 -26.20
C ILE A 228 -1.81 7.23 -25.73
N VAL A 229 -1.94 8.53 -25.91
CA VAL A 229 -3.18 9.27 -25.68
C VAL A 229 -3.60 9.90 -27.01
N LYS A 230 -4.78 9.53 -27.50
CA LYS A 230 -5.33 10.10 -28.74
C LYS A 230 -6.45 11.08 -28.36
N ALA A 231 -6.33 12.32 -28.81
CA ALA A 231 -7.39 13.32 -28.62
C ALA A 231 -8.70 12.86 -29.28
N GLY A 232 -9.82 13.03 -28.58
CA GLY A 232 -11.15 12.68 -29.07
C GLY A 232 -11.46 11.17 -29.15
N VAL A 233 -10.54 10.30 -28.74
CA VAL A 233 -10.75 8.84 -28.66
C VAL A 233 -10.88 8.45 -27.20
N PRO A 234 -11.95 7.71 -26.80
CA PRO A 234 -12.04 7.18 -25.45
C PRO A 234 -10.82 6.36 -25.09
N ALA A 235 -10.33 6.51 -23.85
CA ALA A 235 -9.22 5.73 -23.37
C ALA A 235 -9.60 4.23 -23.39
N THR A 236 -8.82 3.44 -24.11
CA THR A 236 -8.91 1.98 -24.06
C THR A 236 -7.76 1.48 -23.22
N ASN A 237 -8.08 0.69 -22.17
CA ASN A 237 -7.05 0.10 -21.33
C ASN A 237 -6.44 -1.10 -22.07
N THR A 238 -5.50 -0.83 -22.97
CA THR A 238 -4.82 -1.84 -23.78
C THR A 238 -3.31 -1.77 -23.59
N LEU A 239 -2.67 -2.93 -23.64
CA LEU A 239 -1.21 -3.10 -23.70
C LEU A 239 -0.87 -3.72 -25.05
N THR A 240 0.02 -3.07 -25.82
CA THR A 240 0.49 -3.58 -27.11
C THR A 240 1.99 -3.80 -27.06
N PHE A 241 2.43 -5.01 -27.34
CA PHE A 241 3.83 -5.36 -27.59
C PHE A 241 4.14 -5.22 -29.07
N ARG A 242 5.22 -4.50 -29.38
CA ARG A 242 5.76 -4.38 -30.72
C ARG A 242 7.23 -4.77 -30.69
N PHE A 243 7.63 -5.61 -31.60
CA PHE A 243 9.01 -6.05 -31.79
C PHE A 243 9.56 -5.39 -33.03
N LEU A 244 10.75 -4.81 -32.91
CA LEU A 244 11.37 -4.03 -33.99
C LEU A 244 12.79 -4.53 -34.21
N ASP A 245 13.25 -4.50 -35.46
CA ASP A 245 14.65 -4.69 -35.78
C ASP A 245 15.47 -3.40 -35.53
N THR A 246 16.76 -3.42 -35.81
CA THR A 246 17.66 -2.27 -35.65
C THR A 246 17.37 -1.10 -36.58
N LEU A 247 16.55 -1.31 -37.62
CA LEU A 247 16.06 -0.29 -38.54
C LEU A 247 14.62 0.14 -38.23
N TYR A 248 14.09 -0.28 -37.06
CA TYR A 248 12.72 -0.04 -36.60
C TYR A 248 11.62 -0.68 -37.49
N ASN A 249 11.95 -1.68 -38.29
CA ASN A 249 10.94 -2.45 -39.00
C ASN A 249 10.25 -3.43 -38.05
N PRO A 250 8.94 -3.66 -38.18
CA PRO A 250 8.23 -4.63 -37.36
C PRO A 250 8.72 -6.06 -37.58
N ILE A 251 8.91 -6.78 -36.49
CA ILE A 251 9.12 -8.22 -36.46
C ILE A 251 7.79 -8.87 -36.12
N ASP A 252 7.34 -9.80 -36.95
CA ASP A 252 6.09 -10.53 -36.71
C ASP A 252 6.19 -11.36 -35.41
N PRO A 253 5.31 -11.11 -34.43
CA PRO A 253 5.31 -11.85 -33.15
C PRO A 253 5.13 -13.37 -33.33
N ALA A 254 4.52 -13.81 -34.39
CA ALA A 254 4.35 -15.24 -34.70
C ALA A 254 5.70 -15.98 -34.83
N LYS A 255 6.81 -15.27 -35.11
CA LYS A 255 8.16 -15.83 -35.12
C LYS A 255 8.67 -16.27 -33.74
N PHE A 256 8.07 -15.78 -32.66
CA PHE A 256 8.39 -16.19 -31.30
C PHE A 256 7.48 -17.35 -30.88
N ALA A 257 7.70 -18.52 -31.52
CA ALA A 257 6.83 -19.69 -31.41
C ALA A 257 6.78 -20.30 -30.00
N GLU A 258 7.83 -20.10 -29.17
CA GLU A 258 7.89 -20.61 -27.79
C GLU A 258 7.19 -19.68 -26.78
N THR A 259 6.75 -18.51 -27.20
CA THR A 259 6.06 -17.55 -26.32
C THR A 259 4.59 -17.94 -26.19
N ASP A 260 4.15 -18.09 -24.92
CA ASP A 260 2.74 -18.37 -24.63
C ASP A 260 1.90 -17.08 -24.69
N TRP A 261 1.59 -16.66 -25.89
CA TRP A 261 0.80 -15.45 -26.13
C TRP A 261 -0.63 -15.50 -25.60
N ASN A 262 -1.17 -16.69 -25.27
CA ASN A 262 -2.55 -16.83 -24.84
C ASN A 262 -2.72 -16.60 -23.31
N ASN A 263 -1.64 -16.73 -22.55
CA ASN A 263 -1.67 -16.73 -21.11
C ASN A 263 -0.88 -15.55 -20.50
N LEU A 264 -1.01 -14.35 -21.09
CA LEU A 264 -0.48 -13.15 -20.45
C LEU A 264 -1.26 -12.86 -19.17
N VAL A 265 -0.55 -12.81 -18.05
CA VAL A 265 -1.14 -12.45 -16.76
C VAL A 265 -1.75 -11.04 -16.85
N HIS A 266 -3.00 -10.89 -16.42
CA HIS A 266 -3.82 -9.66 -16.52
C HIS A 266 -4.15 -9.19 -17.94
N GLY A 267 -3.79 -9.96 -18.98
CA GLY A 267 -4.09 -9.65 -20.39
C GLY A 267 -5.24 -10.48 -20.92
N PHE A 268 -6.23 -9.86 -21.54
CA PHE A 268 -7.43 -10.49 -22.09
C PHE A 268 -7.63 -10.11 -23.53
N GLU A 269 -8.46 -10.87 -24.22
CA GLU A 269 -8.87 -10.59 -25.62
C GLU A 269 -7.67 -10.28 -26.53
N LYS A 270 -6.73 -11.23 -26.58
CA LYS A 270 -5.54 -11.12 -27.42
C LYS A 270 -5.90 -10.86 -28.87
N ALA A 271 -5.29 -9.84 -29.46
CA ALA A 271 -5.29 -9.59 -30.89
C ALA A 271 -3.84 -9.55 -31.38
N MET A 272 -3.48 -10.50 -32.27
CA MET A 272 -2.15 -10.60 -32.88
C MET A 272 -2.20 -10.20 -34.34
N THR A 273 -1.24 -9.40 -34.76
CA THR A 273 -1.01 -8.98 -36.16
C THR A 273 0.46 -9.16 -36.48
N ALA A 274 0.84 -9.03 -37.75
CA ALA A 274 2.24 -9.07 -38.18
C ALA A 274 3.11 -7.93 -37.57
N THR A 275 2.50 -6.93 -36.89
CA THR A 275 3.21 -5.77 -36.31
C THR A 275 3.17 -5.68 -34.80
N GLY A 276 2.44 -6.60 -34.13
CA GLY A 276 2.37 -6.58 -32.68
C GLY A 276 1.25 -7.43 -32.09
N VAL A 277 1.26 -7.55 -30.78
CA VAL A 277 0.24 -8.25 -29.98
C VAL A 277 -0.39 -7.28 -29.01
N THR A 278 -1.71 -7.20 -29.01
CA THR A 278 -2.49 -6.31 -28.14
C THR A 278 -3.38 -7.10 -27.21
N TYR A 279 -3.47 -6.66 -25.97
CA TYR A 279 -4.35 -7.22 -24.94
C TYR A 279 -5.22 -6.11 -24.33
N LYS A 280 -6.46 -6.44 -23.96
CA LYS A 280 -7.24 -5.63 -23.03
C LYS A 280 -6.79 -5.89 -21.60
N MET A 281 -6.82 -4.87 -20.78
CA MET A 281 -6.38 -4.94 -19.38
C MET A 281 -7.36 -4.20 -18.46
N ALA A 282 -7.53 -4.68 -17.25
CA ALA A 282 -8.19 -3.89 -16.21
C ALA A 282 -7.28 -2.72 -15.78
N TYR A 283 -7.85 -1.57 -15.48
CA TYR A 283 -7.09 -0.43 -14.99
C TYR A 283 -7.72 0.19 -13.74
N PRO A 284 -6.96 0.48 -12.69
CA PRO A 284 -5.55 0.11 -12.51
C PRO A 284 -5.34 -1.41 -12.56
N VAL A 285 -4.16 -1.82 -13.01
CA VAL A 285 -3.80 -3.25 -13.03
C VAL A 285 -3.79 -3.75 -11.59
N PRO A 286 -4.38 -4.92 -11.32
CA PRO A 286 -4.33 -5.51 -9.99
C PRO A 286 -2.88 -5.69 -9.51
N ALA A 287 -2.54 -5.13 -8.35
CA ALA A 287 -1.23 -5.29 -7.72
C ALA A 287 -1.23 -6.61 -6.90
N VAL A 288 -1.24 -7.72 -7.59
CA VAL A 288 -1.17 -9.07 -6.99
C VAL A 288 -0.06 -9.84 -7.69
N GLU A 289 0.81 -10.42 -6.90
CA GLU A 289 1.80 -11.37 -7.38
C GLU A 289 1.11 -12.68 -7.71
N ILE A 290 1.16 -13.06 -8.98
CA ILE A 290 0.65 -14.35 -9.45
C ILE A 290 1.86 -15.16 -9.87
N PRO A 291 2.19 -16.23 -9.17
CA PRO A 291 3.30 -17.08 -9.56
C PRO A 291 3.01 -17.71 -10.92
N THR A 292 3.93 -17.53 -11.83
CA THR A 292 3.93 -18.19 -13.15
C THR A 292 5.27 -18.86 -13.37
N ARG A 293 5.39 -19.68 -14.40
CA ARG A 293 6.71 -20.24 -14.79
C ARG A 293 7.75 -19.20 -15.22
N TYR A 294 7.33 -17.94 -15.40
CA TYR A 294 8.19 -16.82 -15.80
C TYR A 294 8.38 -15.77 -14.71
N THR A 295 7.69 -15.91 -13.58
CA THR A 295 7.84 -15.00 -12.44
C THR A 295 8.44 -15.80 -11.29
N THR A 296 9.50 -15.28 -10.72
CA THR A 296 10.06 -15.75 -9.46
C THR A 296 9.30 -15.12 -8.30
N SER A 297 9.31 -15.78 -7.16
CA SER A 297 8.66 -15.34 -5.93
C SER A 297 9.53 -14.39 -5.10
N ASP A 298 10.39 -13.61 -5.72
CA ASP A 298 11.31 -12.68 -5.03
C ASP A 298 10.66 -11.32 -4.78
#